data_f1c9897a60bea7707e7a248697849ca1
#
_entry.id   f1c9897a60bea7707e7a248697849ca1
#
_cell.length_a   1.000
_cell.length_b   1.000
_cell.length_c   1.000
_cell.angle_alpha   90.00
_cell.angle_beta   90.00
_cell.angle_gamma   90.00
#
_symmetry.space_group_name_H-M   'P 1'
#
loop_
_entity.id
_entity.type
_entity.pdbx_description
1 polymer ?
#
loop_
_entity_poly.entity_id
_entity_poly.type
_entity_poly.pdbx_seq_one_letter_code
_entity_poly.pdbx_strand_id
1 'polypeptide(L)'
;MEGYLLDWANLLLRWLHVITAIAWIGSSFYFVWLDNSLTRPSAPDLLDKGVDGELWAVHGGGFYHPQKYLLAPKQLPEHLHWFYWESYSTWMSGFALLTVVYLFNANVYLIDRSVFDMTATTAVLLALAFLAVGWLVYDTICRVFGKSDRLVGALVAVYVVIAAYAACHLFAGRAAFLLIGAMIATIMSANVFFWIIPGQRKVVAALKAGEKPDPIHGKRGKQRSVHNTYFTLPVLFAMLSNHYSMTYSHPFNWVVLVLIMLAGVLIRQFFILKHKGVWNGWYPAGGVALLLGTAVWLAPVQRPSAPQANTAAAATALAVQGGAAASGGSAFAKVQAVVTARCYQCHSAHPTLMPSPAKGVLLDTPEQLAAHAQLVYQQAVQQKLMPLGNVTQMTDEERTVIAKWFEDGASTTR
;
A
#
# COMPACT_ATOMS: atom_id res chain seq x y z
N MET A 1 12.51 19.42 19.68
CA MET A 1 11.32 18.90 20.40
C MET A 1 10.22 18.47 19.42
N GLU A 2 9.88 19.32 18.45
CA GLU A 2 8.83 19.02 17.45
C GLU A 2 9.10 17.74 16.64
N GLY A 3 10.30 17.57 16.09
CA GLY A 3 10.68 16.35 15.36
C GLY A 3 10.53 15.08 16.18
N TYR A 4 10.96 15.13 17.44
CA TYR A 4 10.81 14.01 18.37
C TYR A 4 9.34 13.63 18.60
N LEU A 5 8.46 14.61 18.72
CA LEU A 5 7.02 14.38 18.88
C LEU A 5 6.40 13.79 17.60
N LEU A 6 6.84 14.26 16.43
CA LEU A 6 6.39 13.71 15.14
C LEU A 6 6.87 12.26 14.92
N ASP A 7 8.08 11.92 15.33
CA ASP A 7 8.59 10.55 15.27
C ASP A 7 7.78 9.61 16.18
N TRP A 8 7.46 10.04 17.40
CA TRP A 8 6.57 9.27 18.28
C TRP A 8 5.15 9.16 17.74
N ALA A 9 4.59 10.24 17.19
CA ALA A 9 3.27 10.21 16.56
C ALA A 9 3.24 9.21 15.38
N ASN A 10 4.26 9.22 14.53
CA ASN A 10 4.39 8.27 13.44
C ASN A 10 4.47 6.82 13.96
N LEU A 11 5.30 6.55 14.97
CA LEU A 11 5.45 5.21 15.54
C LEU A 11 4.13 4.70 16.12
N LEU A 12 3.51 5.49 17.00
CA LEU A 12 2.30 5.10 17.73
C LEU A 12 1.09 4.96 16.80
N LEU A 13 0.91 5.89 15.85
CA LEU A 13 -0.16 5.80 14.86
C LEU A 13 0.03 4.61 13.92
N ARG A 14 1.26 4.32 13.52
CA ARG A 14 1.57 3.15 12.68
C ARG A 14 1.30 1.85 13.42
N TRP A 15 1.71 1.77 14.66
CA TRP A 15 1.45 0.60 15.49
C TRP A 15 -0.05 0.39 15.70
N LEU A 16 -0.79 1.44 16.08
CA LEU A 16 -2.24 1.39 16.21
C LEU A 16 -2.91 0.97 14.89
N HIS A 17 -2.51 1.57 13.77
CA HIS A 17 -3.07 1.26 12.45
C HIS A 17 -2.86 -0.22 12.06
N VAL A 18 -1.67 -0.77 12.30
CA VAL A 18 -1.37 -2.18 12.03
C VAL A 18 -2.25 -3.10 12.89
N ILE A 19 -2.40 -2.82 14.19
CA ILE A 19 -3.23 -3.62 15.10
C ILE A 19 -4.69 -3.61 14.66
N THR A 20 -5.25 -2.44 14.37
CA THR A 20 -6.65 -2.31 13.95
C THR A 20 -6.90 -2.91 12.57
N ALA A 21 -5.93 -2.78 11.64
CA ALA A 21 -6.00 -3.40 10.33
C ALA A 21 -5.97 -4.94 10.43
N ILE A 22 -5.11 -5.51 11.29
CA ILE A 22 -5.09 -6.95 11.55
C ILE A 22 -6.44 -7.43 12.10
N ALA A 23 -7.01 -6.69 13.06
CA ALA A 23 -8.32 -7.02 13.63
C ALA A 23 -9.41 -7.00 12.55
N TRP A 24 -9.44 -5.96 11.69
CA TRP A 24 -10.45 -5.86 10.63
C TRP A 24 -10.29 -6.92 9.54
N ILE A 25 -9.08 -7.11 9.03
CA ILE A 25 -8.80 -8.11 8.00
C ILE A 25 -9.03 -9.52 8.55
N GLY A 26 -8.59 -9.79 9.79
CA GLY A 26 -8.78 -11.07 10.47
C GLY A 26 -10.25 -11.42 10.66
N SER A 27 -11.05 -10.48 11.18
CA SER A 27 -12.50 -10.69 11.32
C SER A 27 -13.19 -10.89 9.97
N SER A 28 -12.81 -10.13 8.94
CA SER A 28 -13.35 -10.30 7.58
C SER A 28 -13.04 -11.69 7.02
N PHE A 29 -11.82 -12.19 7.18
CA PHE A 29 -11.45 -13.53 6.73
C PHE A 29 -12.20 -14.61 7.50
N TYR A 30 -12.30 -14.45 8.81
CA TYR A 30 -13.02 -15.38 9.68
C TYR A 30 -14.49 -15.48 9.28
N PHE A 31 -15.20 -14.36 9.14
CA PHE A 31 -16.63 -14.40 8.77
C PHE A 31 -16.88 -14.92 7.36
N VAL A 32 -16.00 -14.63 6.39
CA VAL A 32 -16.10 -15.21 5.05
C VAL A 32 -15.88 -16.72 5.09
N TRP A 33 -14.90 -17.19 5.87
CA TRP A 33 -14.66 -18.61 6.07
C TRP A 33 -15.85 -19.26 6.77
N LEU A 34 -16.32 -18.70 7.88
CA LEU A 34 -17.45 -19.20 8.65
C LEU A 34 -18.70 -19.34 7.77
N ASP A 35 -19.08 -18.25 7.07
CA ASP A 35 -20.27 -18.20 6.23
C ASP A 35 -20.30 -19.28 5.13
N ASN A 36 -19.12 -19.64 4.60
CA ASN A 36 -18.99 -20.64 3.56
C ASN A 36 -18.71 -22.07 4.10
N SER A 37 -18.45 -22.23 5.40
CA SER A 37 -18.16 -23.53 6.04
C SER A 37 -19.34 -24.07 6.85
N LEU A 38 -20.42 -23.31 6.98
CA LEU A 38 -21.63 -23.74 7.66
C LEU A 38 -22.31 -24.87 6.89
N THR A 39 -22.75 -25.88 7.62
CA THR A 39 -23.53 -27.00 7.10
C THR A 39 -24.96 -26.93 7.65
N ARG A 40 -25.92 -27.48 6.90
CA ARG A 40 -27.31 -27.52 7.38
C ARG A 40 -27.39 -28.42 8.62
N PRO A 41 -28.03 -27.95 9.71
CA PRO A 41 -28.18 -28.77 10.91
C PRO A 41 -29.03 -30.00 10.65
N SER A 42 -28.67 -31.11 11.30
CA SER A 42 -29.45 -32.34 11.27
C SER A 42 -30.33 -32.51 12.50
N ALA A 43 -30.03 -31.78 13.58
CA ALA A 43 -30.77 -31.83 14.83
C ALA A 43 -32.13 -31.14 14.72
N PRO A 44 -33.26 -31.82 15.06
CA PRO A 44 -34.61 -31.27 14.90
C PRO A 44 -34.82 -29.98 15.69
N ASP A 45 -34.24 -29.88 16.89
CA ASP A 45 -34.36 -28.70 17.75
C ASP A 45 -33.72 -27.44 17.14
N LEU A 46 -32.63 -27.61 16.38
CA LEU A 46 -31.99 -26.50 15.65
C LEU A 46 -32.83 -26.06 14.44
N LEU A 47 -33.39 -27.03 13.73
CA LEU A 47 -34.30 -26.75 12.60
C LEU A 47 -35.55 -26.01 13.10
N ASP A 48 -36.11 -26.44 14.23
CA ASP A 48 -37.28 -25.78 14.86
C ASP A 48 -36.98 -24.36 15.35
N LYS A 49 -35.73 -24.10 15.75
CA LYS A 49 -35.25 -22.73 16.06
C LYS A 49 -35.06 -21.87 14.82
N GLY A 50 -35.09 -22.45 13.61
CA GLY A 50 -34.86 -21.75 12.34
C GLY A 50 -33.38 -21.57 11.99
N VAL A 51 -32.49 -22.41 12.52
CA VAL A 51 -31.07 -22.41 12.16
C VAL A 51 -30.93 -22.94 10.73
N ASP A 52 -30.28 -22.17 9.86
CA ASP A 52 -30.02 -22.49 8.45
C ASP A 52 -28.64 -23.10 8.24
N GLY A 53 -27.70 -22.81 9.15
CA GLY A 53 -26.35 -23.34 9.10
C GLY A 53 -25.70 -23.38 10.47
N GLU A 54 -24.91 -24.43 10.71
CA GLU A 54 -24.13 -24.61 11.92
C GLU A 54 -22.71 -25.09 11.61
N LEU A 55 -21.79 -24.85 12.53
CA LEU A 55 -20.42 -25.32 12.50
C LEU A 55 -19.94 -25.64 13.90
N TRP A 56 -19.23 -26.75 14.07
CA TRP A 56 -18.50 -27.05 15.29
C TRP A 56 -17.03 -26.71 15.09
N ALA A 57 -16.49 -25.82 15.91
CA ALA A 57 -15.10 -25.42 15.88
C ALA A 57 -14.41 -25.66 17.22
N VAL A 58 -13.13 -25.96 17.18
CA VAL A 58 -12.27 -26.11 18.37
C VAL A 58 -11.17 -25.04 18.30
N HIS A 59 -11.07 -24.21 19.33
CA HIS A 59 -10.01 -23.21 19.44
C HIS A 59 -9.66 -22.92 20.89
N GLY A 60 -8.38 -22.85 21.23
CA GLY A 60 -7.92 -22.50 22.56
C GLY A 60 -8.43 -23.44 23.66
N GLY A 61 -8.66 -24.73 23.37
CA GLY A 61 -9.20 -25.70 24.29
C GLY A 61 -10.73 -25.67 24.49
N GLY A 62 -11.44 -24.74 23.81
CA GLY A 62 -12.89 -24.63 23.86
C GLY A 62 -13.57 -25.17 22.59
N PHE A 63 -14.83 -25.60 22.75
CA PHE A 63 -15.72 -25.95 21.67
C PHE A 63 -16.66 -24.79 21.39
N TYR A 64 -16.74 -24.38 20.13
CA TYR A 64 -17.58 -23.27 19.67
C TYR A 64 -18.60 -23.83 18.68
N HIS A 65 -19.86 -23.40 18.85
CA HIS A 65 -20.97 -23.83 18.01
C HIS A 65 -21.70 -22.61 17.40
N PRO A 66 -21.10 -21.91 16.41
CA PRO A 66 -21.76 -20.84 15.68
C PRO A 66 -22.98 -21.36 14.91
N GLN A 67 -24.09 -20.66 15.05
CA GLN A 67 -25.35 -20.92 14.36
C GLN A 67 -25.74 -19.69 13.55
N LYS A 68 -26.14 -19.90 12.30
CA LYS A 68 -26.61 -18.86 11.39
C LYS A 68 -28.08 -19.07 11.09
N TYR A 69 -28.85 -18.02 11.18
CA TYR A 69 -30.27 -17.97 10.84
C TYR A 69 -30.45 -17.37 9.44
N LEU A 70 -31.36 -17.90 8.65
CA LEU A 70 -31.62 -17.40 7.30
C LEU A 70 -32.15 -15.96 7.32
N LEU A 71 -33.10 -15.69 8.20
CA LEU A 71 -33.68 -14.35 8.41
C LEU A 71 -33.31 -13.82 9.79
N ALA A 72 -33.83 -14.46 10.86
CA ALA A 72 -33.56 -14.10 12.24
C ALA A 72 -33.90 -15.30 13.16
N PRO A 73 -33.35 -15.37 14.38
CA PRO A 73 -33.88 -16.27 15.42
C PRO A 73 -35.31 -15.88 15.79
N LYS A 74 -36.10 -16.83 16.27
CA LYS A 74 -37.49 -16.60 16.73
C LYS A 74 -37.55 -15.50 17.80
N GLN A 75 -36.53 -15.39 18.61
CA GLN A 75 -36.35 -14.32 19.59
C GLN A 75 -34.95 -13.73 19.42
N LEU A 76 -34.89 -12.42 19.14
CA LEU A 76 -33.62 -11.69 19.09
C LEU A 76 -33.11 -11.49 20.52
N PRO A 77 -31.80 -11.76 20.77
CA PRO A 77 -31.21 -11.42 22.03
C PRO A 77 -31.21 -9.91 22.27
N GLU A 78 -31.30 -9.53 23.52
CA GLU A 78 -31.31 -8.11 23.93
C GLU A 78 -30.02 -7.40 23.48
N HIS A 79 -28.89 -8.05 23.71
CA HIS A 79 -27.59 -7.54 23.37
C HIS A 79 -27.05 -8.18 22.09
N LEU A 80 -26.77 -7.35 21.07
CA LEU A 80 -26.16 -7.73 19.81
C LEU A 80 -24.78 -7.09 19.72
N HIS A 81 -23.75 -7.88 19.45
CA HIS A 81 -22.42 -7.34 19.14
C HIS A 81 -22.36 -6.94 17.67
N TRP A 82 -21.79 -5.76 17.40
CA TRP A 82 -21.71 -5.17 16.07
C TRP A 82 -20.25 -5.01 15.67
N PHE A 83 -19.83 -5.71 14.61
CA PHE A 83 -18.48 -5.62 14.06
C PHE A 83 -18.34 -4.42 13.13
N TYR A 84 -17.98 -3.27 13.67
CA TYR A 84 -17.74 -2.04 12.89
C TYR A 84 -16.57 -1.19 13.39
N TRP A 85 -16.23 -1.30 14.68
CA TRP A 85 -15.13 -0.53 15.24
C TRP A 85 -13.79 -0.91 14.63
N GLU A 86 -13.59 -2.15 14.24
CA GLU A 86 -12.40 -2.64 13.55
C GLU A 86 -12.17 -1.85 12.25
N SER A 87 -13.23 -1.62 11.49
CA SER A 87 -13.21 -0.84 10.25
C SER A 87 -12.98 0.65 10.50
N TYR A 88 -13.70 1.23 11.47
CA TYR A 88 -13.62 2.67 11.76
C TYR A 88 -12.28 3.05 12.36
N SER A 89 -11.77 2.29 13.34
CA SER A 89 -10.48 2.56 13.96
C SER A 89 -9.33 2.37 12.97
N THR A 90 -9.44 1.41 12.03
CA THR A 90 -8.47 1.24 10.95
C THR A 90 -8.47 2.46 10.04
N TRP A 91 -9.63 2.94 9.61
CA TRP A 91 -9.71 4.12 8.75
C TRP A 91 -9.21 5.38 9.46
N MET A 92 -9.65 5.63 10.69
CA MET A 92 -9.24 6.81 11.48
C MET A 92 -7.74 6.84 11.73
N SER A 93 -7.15 5.72 12.16
CA SER A 93 -5.71 5.62 12.40
C SER A 93 -4.90 5.74 11.10
N GLY A 94 -5.40 5.16 10.01
CA GLY A 94 -4.80 5.27 8.68
C GLY A 94 -4.85 6.69 8.12
N PHE A 95 -5.96 7.39 8.29
CA PHE A 95 -6.09 8.78 7.89
C PHE A 95 -5.20 9.71 8.72
N ALA A 96 -5.12 9.50 10.04
CA ALA A 96 -4.19 10.23 10.90
C ALA A 96 -2.73 9.98 10.48
N LEU A 97 -2.37 8.74 10.17
CA LEU A 97 -1.03 8.38 9.69
C LEU A 97 -0.72 9.02 8.31
N LEU A 98 -1.68 9.01 7.38
CA LEU A 98 -1.58 9.72 6.11
C LEU A 98 -1.32 11.22 6.34
N THR A 99 -2.06 11.84 7.27
CA THR A 99 -1.93 13.26 7.59
C THR A 99 -0.55 13.58 8.13
N VAL A 100 -0.09 12.87 9.16
CA VAL A 100 1.20 13.13 9.83
C VAL A 100 2.38 12.88 8.89
N VAL A 101 2.35 11.81 8.10
CA VAL A 101 3.50 11.42 7.27
C VAL A 101 3.48 12.14 5.91
N TYR A 102 2.33 12.17 5.23
CA TYR A 102 2.25 12.61 3.84
C TYR A 102 1.71 14.03 3.68
N LEU A 103 0.59 14.37 4.35
CA LEU A 103 -0.02 15.69 4.11
C LEU A 103 0.79 16.83 4.73
N PHE A 104 1.37 16.63 5.93
CA PHE A 104 2.24 17.63 6.55
C PHE A 104 3.57 17.78 5.83
N ASN A 105 4.03 16.75 5.13
CA ASN A 105 5.29 16.75 4.39
C ASN A 105 5.06 16.55 2.88
N ALA A 106 4.06 17.25 2.31
CA ALA A 106 3.61 17.04 0.93
C ALA A 106 4.73 17.23 -0.10
N ASN A 107 5.62 18.20 0.09
CA ASN A 107 6.77 18.42 -0.80
C ASN A 107 7.73 17.25 -0.88
N VAL A 108 7.83 16.44 0.19
CA VAL A 108 8.78 15.32 0.28
C VAL A 108 8.12 14.00 -0.14
N TYR A 109 6.84 13.81 0.21
CA TYR A 109 6.20 12.50 0.08
C TYR A 109 5.13 12.42 -1.00
N LEU A 110 4.41 13.53 -1.31
CA LEU A 110 3.35 13.53 -2.32
C LEU A 110 3.83 13.94 -3.70
N ILE A 111 4.76 14.91 -3.76
CA ILE A 111 5.17 15.56 -5.01
C ILE A 111 6.42 14.88 -5.56
N ASP A 112 6.40 14.63 -6.86
CA ASP A 112 7.56 14.38 -7.69
C ASP A 112 7.45 15.29 -8.92
N ARG A 113 8.32 16.30 -8.99
CA ARG A 113 8.27 17.31 -10.04
C ARG A 113 8.60 16.78 -11.43
N SER A 114 9.25 15.61 -11.48
CA SER A 114 9.48 14.92 -12.75
C SER A 114 8.23 14.22 -13.29
N VAL A 115 7.25 13.92 -12.40
CA VAL A 115 5.96 13.34 -12.76
C VAL A 115 4.94 14.44 -13.02
N PHE A 116 4.72 15.33 -12.05
CA PHE A 116 3.81 16.45 -12.17
C PHE A 116 4.22 17.61 -11.22
N ASP A 117 4.46 18.80 -11.77
CA ASP A 117 4.84 19.97 -10.97
C ASP A 117 3.60 20.63 -10.39
N MET A 118 3.54 20.65 -9.05
CA MET A 118 2.43 21.24 -8.29
C MET A 118 2.91 21.81 -6.96
N THR A 119 2.10 22.69 -6.38
CA THR A 119 2.35 23.20 -5.02
C THR A 119 1.95 22.17 -3.96
N ALA A 120 2.52 22.30 -2.75
CA ALA A 120 2.15 21.44 -1.62
C ALA A 120 0.65 21.48 -1.32
N THR A 121 0.04 22.69 -1.35
CA THR A 121 -1.40 22.86 -1.15
C THR A 121 -2.21 22.12 -2.20
N THR A 122 -1.83 22.24 -3.48
CA THR A 122 -2.49 21.50 -4.57
C THR A 122 -2.38 20.01 -4.38
N ALA A 123 -1.19 19.51 -4.02
CA ALA A 123 -0.98 18.07 -3.77
C ALA A 123 -1.86 17.54 -2.64
N VAL A 124 -1.97 18.27 -1.53
CA VAL A 124 -2.83 17.90 -0.40
C VAL A 124 -4.30 17.90 -0.80
N LEU A 125 -4.77 18.94 -1.49
CA LEU A 125 -6.16 19.02 -1.94
C LEU A 125 -6.51 17.91 -2.94
N LEU A 126 -5.61 17.61 -3.89
CA LEU A 126 -5.78 16.51 -4.83
C LEU A 126 -5.79 15.14 -4.12
N ALA A 127 -4.92 14.92 -3.13
CA ALA A 127 -4.91 13.69 -2.36
C ALA A 127 -6.23 13.48 -1.59
N LEU A 128 -6.74 14.51 -0.93
CA LEU A 128 -8.02 14.46 -0.23
C LEU A 128 -9.19 14.29 -1.21
N ALA A 129 -9.18 15.01 -2.32
CA ALA A 129 -10.17 14.88 -3.38
C ALA A 129 -10.16 13.44 -3.96
N PHE A 130 -8.99 12.85 -4.13
CA PHE A 130 -8.84 11.48 -4.62
C PHE A 130 -9.56 10.45 -3.73
N LEU A 131 -9.46 10.59 -2.41
CA LEU A 131 -10.18 9.74 -1.47
C LEU A 131 -11.70 9.96 -1.55
N ALA A 132 -12.14 11.23 -1.55
CA ALA A 132 -13.55 11.58 -1.57
C ALA A 132 -14.23 11.19 -2.89
N VAL A 133 -13.62 11.56 -4.03
CA VAL A 133 -14.12 11.19 -5.37
C VAL A 133 -14.08 9.67 -5.55
N GLY A 134 -13.05 9.01 -5.01
CA GLY A 134 -12.94 7.55 -5.00
C GLY A 134 -14.19 6.88 -4.44
N TRP A 135 -14.61 7.31 -3.28
CA TRP A 135 -15.85 6.83 -2.67
C TRP A 135 -17.09 7.20 -3.47
N LEU A 136 -17.23 8.46 -3.90
CA LEU A 136 -18.42 8.94 -4.60
C LEU A 136 -18.66 8.21 -5.94
N VAL A 137 -17.60 8.01 -6.73
CA VAL A 137 -17.67 7.27 -8.00
C VAL A 137 -18.07 5.82 -7.75
N TYR A 138 -17.38 5.15 -6.82
CA TYR A 138 -17.70 3.77 -6.47
C TYR A 138 -19.14 3.63 -5.97
N ASP A 139 -19.59 4.51 -5.08
CA ASP A 139 -20.96 4.48 -4.54
C ASP A 139 -22.00 4.71 -5.63
N THR A 140 -21.72 5.64 -6.56
CA THR A 140 -22.59 5.91 -7.73
C THR A 140 -22.69 4.68 -8.63
N ILE A 141 -21.58 4.02 -8.96
CA ILE A 141 -21.58 2.76 -9.74
C ILE A 141 -22.49 1.72 -9.08
N CYS A 142 -22.34 1.52 -7.78
CA CYS A 142 -23.15 0.55 -7.06
C CYS A 142 -24.64 0.93 -6.94
N ARG A 143 -24.97 2.22 -6.88
CA ARG A 143 -26.37 2.67 -6.83
C ARG A 143 -27.05 2.53 -8.19
N VAL A 144 -26.37 2.91 -9.25
CA VAL A 144 -26.93 2.93 -10.61
C VAL A 144 -27.01 1.51 -11.17
N PHE A 145 -25.95 0.74 -11.05
CA PHE A 145 -25.81 -0.58 -11.68
C PHE A 145 -25.97 -1.76 -10.70
N GLY A 146 -26.36 -1.51 -9.44
CA GLY A 146 -26.40 -2.50 -8.36
C GLY A 146 -27.35 -3.69 -8.56
N LYS A 147 -28.12 -3.73 -9.66
CA LYS A 147 -28.93 -4.88 -10.06
C LYS A 147 -28.10 -6.03 -10.64
N SER A 148 -26.89 -5.75 -11.15
CA SER A 148 -26.00 -6.72 -11.77
C SER A 148 -24.63 -6.71 -11.12
N ASP A 149 -24.32 -7.70 -10.25
CA ASP A 149 -23.03 -7.82 -9.57
C ASP A 149 -21.86 -7.92 -10.55
N ARG A 150 -22.06 -8.58 -11.71
CA ARG A 150 -21.02 -8.71 -12.75
C ARG A 150 -20.67 -7.35 -13.37
N LEU A 151 -21.70 -6.56 -13.73
CA LEU A 151 -21.49 -5.24 -14.32
C LEU A 151 -20.85 -4.29 -13.31
N VAL A 152 -21.33 -4.27 -12.07
CA VAL A 152 -20.72 -3.46 -11.00
C VAL A 152 -19.25 -3.86 -10.79
N GLY A 153 -18.96 -5.16 -10.70
CA GLY A 153 -17.58 -5.65 -10.55
C GLY A 153 -16.67 -5.21 -11.70
N ALA A 154 -17.14 -5.31 -12.95
CA ALA A 154 -16.37 -4.86 -14.12
C ALA A 154 -16.14 -3.34 -14.12
N LEU A 155 -17.17 -2.53 -13.84
CA LEU A 155 -17.06 -1.08 -13.79
C LEU A 155 -16.12 -0.62 -12.66
N VAL A 156 -16.20 -1.26 -11.49
CA VAL A 156 -15.30 -0.98 -10.35
C VAL A 156 -13.86 -1.35 -10.70
N ALA A 157 -13.64 -2.48 -11.37
CA ALA A 157 -12.30 -2.88 -11.82
C ALA A 157 -11.72 -1.85 -12.80
N VAL A 158 -12.48 -1.44 -13.81
CA VAL A 158 -12.07 -0.38 -14.77
C VAL A 158 -11.78 0.93 -14.03
N TYR A 159 -12.64 1.32 -13.10
CA TYR A 159 -12.46 2.52 -12.30
C TYR A 159 -11.15 2.48 -11.50
N VAL A 160 -10.83 1.36 -10.84
CA VAL A 160 -9.58 1.21 -10.08
C VAL A 160 -8.36 1.31 -10.99
N VAL A 161 -8.41 0.77 -12.21
CA VAL A 161 -7.33 0.91 -13.21
C VAL A 161 -7.15 2.37 -13.61
N ILE A 162 -8.23 3.09 -13.91
CA ILE A 162 -8.17 4.53 -14.25
C ILE A 162 -7.60 5.33 -13.08
N ALA A 163 -8.04 5.03 -11.86
CA ALA A 163 -7.55 5.69 -10.66
C ALA A 163 -6.05 5.42 -10.43
N ALA A 164 -5.59 4.17 -10.65
CA ALA A 164 -4.18 3.81 -10.55
C ALA A 164 -3.33 4.56 -11.59
N TYR A 165 -3.80 4.64 -12.83
CA TYR A 165 -3.16 5.44 -13.87
C TYR A 165 -3.06 6.91 -13.46
N ALA A 166 -4.18 7.53 -13.07
CA ALA A 166 -4.22 8.93 -12.66
C ALA A 166 -3.30 9.22 -11.46
N ALA A 167 -3.35 8.37 -10.42
CA ALA A 167 -2.49 8.56 -9.24
C ALA A 167 -1.00 8.51 -9.59
N CYS A 168 -0.58 7.56 -10.44
CA CYS A 168 0.82 7.40 -10.84
C CYS A 168 1.33 8.51 -11.78
N HIS A 169 0.43 9.30 -12.40
CA HIS A 169 0.79 10.45 -13.24
C HIS A 169 0.60 11.80 -12.53
N LEU A 170 0.06 11.80 -11.31
CA LEU A 170 -0.13 13.03 -10.53
C LEU A 170 0.81 13.07 -9.31
N PHE A 171 1.12 11.95 -8.70
CA PHE A 171 1.86 11.89 -7.44
C PHE A 171 3.18 11.14 -7.60
N ALA A 172 4.10 11.36 -6.66
CA ALA A 172 5.29 10.53 -6.52
C ALA A 172 4.90 9.04 -6.44
N GLY A 173 5.60 8.15 -7.12
CA GLY A 173 5.21 6.74 -7.26
C GLY A 173 4.88 6.05 -5.95
N ARG A 174 5.67 6.32 -4.89
CA ARG A 174 5.40 5.84 -3.53
C ARG A 174 4.06 6.33 -2.98
N ALA A 175 3.75 7.61 -3.18
CA ALA A 175 2.50 8.21 -2.74
C ALA A 175 1.32 7.69 -3.56
N ALA A 176 1.48 7.55 -4.86
CA ALA A 176 0.45 7.02 -5.77
C ALA A 176 -0.05 5.65 -5.31
N PHE A 177 0.86 4.73 -5.02
CA PHE A 177 0.50 3.38 -4.55
C PHE A 177 -0.24 3.45 -3.20
N LEU A 178 0.26 4.25 -2.26
CA LEU A 178 -0.39 4.42 -0.97
C LEU A 178 -1.78 5.05 -1.11
N LEU A 179 -1.94 6.08 -1.97
CA LEU A 179 -3.22 6.75 -2.20
C LEU A 179 -4.26 5.82 -2.83
N ILE A 180 -3.86 4.91 -3.72
CA ILE A 180 -4.76 3.84 -4.23
C ILE A 180 -5.19 2.94 -3.07
N GLY A 181 -4.27 2.52 -2.20
CA GLY A 181 -4.61 1.76 -1.00
C GLY A 181 -5.55 2.51 -0.07
N ALA A 182 -5.28 3.79 0.19
CA ALA A 182 -6.10 4.65 1.04
C ALA A 182 -7.50 4.90 0.44
N MET A 183 -7.60 5.06 -0.89
CA MET A 183 -8.87 5.17 -1.61
C MET A 183 -9.70 3.89 -1.46
N ILE A 184 -9.10 2.72 -1.70
CA ILE A 184 -9.78 1.43 -1.54
C ILE A 184 -10.20 1.21 -0.09
N ALA A 185 -9.33 1.52 0.90
CA ALA A 185 -9.65 1.42 2.32
C ALA A 185 -10.79 2.38 2.72
N THR A 186 -10.82 3.59 2.14
CA THR A 186 -11.92 4.55 2.33
C THR A 186 -13.23 4.00 1.77
N ILE A 187 -13.22 3.41 0.58
CA ILE A 187 -14.38 2.72 -0.01
C ILE A 187 -14.86 1.60 0.92
N MET A 188 -13.94 0.77 1.41
CA MET A 188 -14.27 -0.36 2.28
C MET A 188 -14.89 0.10 3.60
N SER A 189 -14.32 1.09 4.28
CA SER A 189 -14.83 1.61 5.53
C SER A 189 -16.14 2.37 5.34
N ALA A 190 -16.27 3.16 4.29
CA ALA A 190 -17.49 3.86 3.94
C ALA A 190 -18.65 2.88 3.59
N ASN A 191 -18.35 1.73 2.99
CA ASN A 191 -19.33 0.65 2.82
C ASN A 191 -19.89 0.17 4.16
N VAL A 192 -19.05 0.01 5.18
CA VAL A 192 -19.48 -0.38 6.52
C VAL A 192 -20.34 0.74 7.14
N PHE A 193 -19.85 1.99 7.07
CA PHE A 193 -20.45 3.14 7.72
C PHE A 193 -21.80 3.56 7.10
N PHE A 194 -21.89 3.67 5.78
CA PHE A 194 -23.07 4.21 5.10
C PHE A 194 -24.10 3.14 4.67
N TRP A 195 -23.66 1.90 4.47
CA TRP A 195 -24.52 0.86 3.88
C TRP A 195 -24.73 -0.36 4.77
N ILE A 196 -23.65 -1.00 5.23
CA ILE A 196 -23.77 -2.29 5.91
C ILE A 196 -24.42 -2.10 7.27
N ILE A 197 -23.85 -1.29 8.15
CA ILE A 197 -24.38 -1.09 9.52
C ILE A 197 -25.74 -0.40 9.53
N PRO A 198 -26.00 0.70 8.78
CA PRO A 198 -27.33 1.29 8.74
C PRO A 198 -28.38 0.34 8.17
N GLY A 199 -28.05 -0.46 7.16
CA GLY A 199 -28.94 -1.48 6.62
C GLY A 199 -29.27 -2.57 7.64
N GLN A 200 -28.29 -3.09 8.34
CA GLN A 200 -28.48 -4.08 9.40
C GLN A 200 -29.30 -3.53 10.57
N ARG A 201 -29.08 -2.27 10.99
CA ARG A 201 -29.89 -1.61 12.02
C ARG A 201 -31.36 -1.53 11.64
N LYS A 202 -31.68 -1.22 10.37
CA LYS A 202 -33.08 -1.21 9.87
C LYS A 202 -33.69 -2.61 9.91
N VAL A 203 -32.94 -3.64 9.50
CA VAL A 203 -33.42 -5.04 9.57
C VAL A 203 -33.72 -5.43 11.02
N VAL A 204 -32.79 -5.15 11.97
CA VAL A 204 -33.00 -5.46 13.39
C VAL A 204 -34.17 -4.69 13.98
N ALA A 205 -34.35 -3.41 13.62
CA ALA A 205 -35.48 -2.61 14.10
C ALA A 205 -36.83 -3.18 13.63
N ALA A 206 -36.96 -3.55 12.35
CA ALA A 206 -38.16 -4.19 11.83
C ALA A 206 -38.47 -5.52 12.52
N LEU A 207 -37.42 -6.36 12.74
CA LEU A 207 -37.64 -7.63 13.45
C LEU A 207 -38.06 -7.43 14.92
N LYS A 208 -37.51 -6.43 15.63
CA LYS A 208 -37.95 -6.08 16.99
C LYS A 208 -39.39 -5.55 17.04
N ALA A 209 -39.82 -4.88 15.98
CA ALA A 209 -41.20 -4.43 15.83
C ALA A 209 -42.18 -5.53 15.37
N GLY A 210 -41.71 -6.77 15.15
CA GLY A 210 -42.52 -7.86 14.61
C GLY A 210 -42.89 -7.69 13.12
N GLU A 211 -42.17 -6.78 12.42
CA GLU A 211 -42.37 -6.50 11.01
C GLU A 211 -41.43 -7.32 10.13
N LYS A 212 -41.85 -7.58 8.88
CA LYS A 212 -40.97 -8.22 7.88
C LYS A 212 -39.97 -7.22 7.34
N PRO A 213 -38.65 -7.44 7.52
CA PRO A 213 -37.66 -6.51 7.02
C PRO A 213 -37.62 -6.46 5.48
N ASP A 214 -37.30 -5.26 4.94
CA ASP A 214 -37.08 -5.11 3.50
C ASP A 214 -35.81 -5.82 3.07
N PRO A 215 -35.91 -6.79 2.13
CA PRO A 215 -34.73 -7.55 1.65
C PRO A 215 -33.66 -6.69 0.97
N ILE A 216 -34.01 -5.46 0.54
CA ILE A 216 -33.08 -4.57 -0.15
C ILE A 216 -31.87 -4.21 0.71
N HIS A 217 -32.07 -4.06 2.04
CA HIS A 217 -31.00 -3.74 2.98
C HIS A 217 -29.95 -4.86 3.05
N GLY A 218 -30.42 -6.10 3.14
CA GLY A 218 -29.54 -7.29 3.13
C GLY A 218 -28.80 -7.44 1.80
N LYS A 219 -29.49 -7.28 0.65
CA LYS A 219 -28.87 -7.38 -0.68
C LYS A 219 -27.78 -6.33 -0.88
N ARG A 220 -28.05 -5.07 -0.57
CA ARG A 220 -27.08 -3.97 -0.68
C ARG A 220 -25.87 -4.18 0.25
N GLY A 221 -26.13 -4.55 1.51
CA GLY A 221 -25.07 -4.85 2.47
C GLY A 221 -24.18 -6.00 2.00
N LYS A 222 -24.77 -7.10 1.49
CA LYS A 222 -24.03 -8.25 0.98
C LYS A 222 -23.15 -7.89 -0.22
N GLN A 223 -23.68 -7.16 -1.22
CA GLN A 223 -22.91 -6.70 -2.39
C GLN A 223 -21.67 -5.92 -1.95
N ARG A 224 -21.82 -4.94 -1.04
CA ARG A 224 -20.73 -4.12 -0.51
C ARG A 224 -19.71 -4.96 0.27
N SER A 225 -20.17 -5.89 1.08
CA SER A 225 -19.31 -6.82 1.84
C SER A 225 -18.50 -7.72 0.91
N VAL A 226 -19.08 -8.21 -0.19
CA VAL A 226 -18.38 -8.98 -1.21
C VAL A 226 -17.26 -8.15 -1.85
N HIS A 227 -17.54 -6.87 -2.20
CA HIS A 227 -16.50 -5.98 -2.75
C HIS A 227 -15.37 -5.77 -1.74
N ASN A 228 -15.68 -5.53 -0.45
CA ASN A 228 -14.66 -5.40 0.60
C ASN A 228 -13.78 -6.66 0.67
N THR A 229 -14.36 -7.84 0.47
CA THR A 229 -13.61 -9.11 0.46
C THR A 229 -12.58 -9.17 -0.68
N TYR A 230 -12.95 -8.72 -1.89
CA TYR A 230 -12.01 -8.69 -3.02
C TYR A 230 -10.97 -7.58 -2.92
N PHE A 231 -11.29 -6.47 -2.26
CA PHE A 231 -10.35 -5.37 -2.03
C PHE A 231 -9.28 -5.69 -0.99
N THR A 232 -9.43 -6.73 -0.20
CA THR A 232 -8.56 -7.04 0.93
C THR A 232 -7.10 -7.22 0.52
N LEU A 233 -6.78 -8.11 -0.44
CA LEU A 233 -5.40 -8.33 -0.88
C LEU A 233 -4.82 -7.14 -1.66
N PRO A 234 -5.56 -6.50 -2.58
CA PRO A 234 -5.14 -5.24 -3.20
C PRO A 234 -4.75 -4.15 -2.21
N VAL A 235 -5.58 -3.88 -1.19
CA VAL A 235 -5.27 -2.84 -0.20
C VAL A 235 -4.06 -3.19 0.65
N LEU A 236 -3.90 -4.44 1.04
CA LEU A 236 -2.73 -4.90 1.78
C LEU A 236 -1.43 -4.70 0.99
N PHE A 237 -1.43 -5.08 -0.30
CA PHE A 237 -0.28 -4.83 -1.15
C PHE A 237 0.04 -3.33 -1.25
N ALA A 238 -0.95 -2.49 -1.54
CA ALA A 238 -0.75 -1.05 -1.67
C ALA A 238 -0.17 -0.44 -0.38
N MET A 239 -0.60 -0.89 0.81
CA MET A 239 -0.07 -0.43 2.09
C MET A 239 1.36 -0.92 2.36
N LEU A 240 1.72 -2.14 1.91
CA LEU A 240 3.07 -2.69 2.05
C LEU A 240 4.05 -2.14 1.02
N SER A 241 3.56 -1.65 -0.12
CA SER A 241 4.37 -1.21 -1.27
C SER A 241 5.43 -0.16 -0.94
N ASN A 242 5.20 0.64 0.12
CA ASN A 242 6.16 1.64 0.61
C ASN A 242 7.56 1.09 0.94
N HIS A 243 7.66 -0.22 1.20
CA HIS A 243 8.90 -0.90 1.54
C HIS A 243 9.61 -1.50 0.31
N TYR A 244 8.98 -1.45 -0.87
CA TYR A 244 9.43 -2.14 -2.08
C TYR A 244 9.52 -1.18 -3.26
N SER A 245 10.57 -0.36 -3.25
CA SER A 245 10.80 0.69 -4.24
C SER A 245 10.81 0.19 -5.68
N MET A 246 11.30 -1.02 -5.92
CA MET A 246 11.32 -1.67 -7.24
C MET A 246 9.95 -1.71 -7.92
N THR A 247 8.84 -1.66 -7.15
CA THR A 247 7.49 -1.71 -7.70
C THR A 247 7.00 -0.35 -8.18
N TYR A 248 7.24 0.72 -7.40
CA TYR A 248 6.72 2.05 -7.70
C TYR A 248 7.70 2.99 -8.42
N SER A 249 8.99 2.60 -8.55
CA SER A 249 9.99 3.39 -9.29
C SER A 249 10.08 3.02 -10.77
N HIS A 250 9.34 1.99 -11.21
CA HIS A 250 9.33 1.59 -12.62
C HIS A 250 8.57 2.64 -13.48
N PRO A 251 9.00 2.95 -14.71
CA PRO A 251 8.31 3.91 -15.60
C PRO A 251 6.83 3.56 -15.83
N PHE A 252 6.48 2.28 -15.85
CA PHE A 252 5.10 1.78 -15.96
C PHE A 252 4.58 1.29 -14.60
N ASN A 253 4.83 2.03 -13.52
CA ASN A 253 4.48 1.64 -12.16
C ASN A 253 2.97 1.41 -11.96
N TRP A 254 2.10 2.13 -12.68
CA TRP A 254 0.66 1.91 -12.64
C TRP A 254 0.29 0.49 -13.15
N VAL A 255 1.00 -0.03 -14.17
CA VAL A 255 0.79 -1.41 -14.66
C VAL A 255 1.22 -2.40 -13.58
N VAL A 256 2.39 -2.18 -12.95
CA VAL A 256 2.88 -3.03 -11.84
C VAL A 256 1.83 -3.09 -10.73
N LEU A 257 1.29 -1.94 -10.32
CA LEU A 257 0.25 -1.85 -9.30
C LEU A 257 -0.99 -2.66 -9.68
N VAL A 258 -1.49 -2.48 -10.90
CA VAL A 258 -2.69 -3.17 -11.40
C VAL A 258 -2.47 -4.68 -11.49
N LEU A 259 -1.33 -5.13 -12.01
CA LEU A 259 -1.03 -6.57 -12.13
C LEU A 259 -0.97 -7.28 -10.78
N ILE A 260 -0.32 -6.65 -9.78
CA ILE A 260 -0.24 -7.25 -8.44
C ILE A 260 -1.60 -7.21 -7.73
N MET A 261 -2.37 -6.13 -7.87
CA MET A 261 -3.75 -6.09 -7.35
C MET A 261 -4.63 -7.16 -8.00
N LEU A 262 -4.52 -7.36 -9.32
CA LEU A 262 -5.26 -8.41 -10.04
C LEU A 262 -4.86 -9.80 -9.56
N ALA A 263 -3.57 -10.05 -9.36
CA ALA A 263 -3.09 -11.30 -8.78
C ALA A 263 -3.73 -11.56 -7.39
N GLY A 264 -3.81 -10.52 -6.56
CA GLY A 264 -4.50 -10.60 -5.26
C GLY A 264 -5.98 -10.96 -5.40
N VAL A 265 -6.70 -10.34 -6.34
CA VAL A 265 -8.10 -10.65 -6.64
C VAL A 265 -8.27 -12.11 -7.07
N LEU A 266 -7.42 -12.61 -7.97
CA LEU A 266 -7.47 -14.01 -8.43
C LEU A 266 -7.20 -15.00 -7.29
N ILE A 267 -6.19 -14.75 -6.48
CA ILE A 267 -5.88 -15.57 -5.29
C ILE A 267 -7.08 -15.57 -4.33
N ARG A 268 -7.69 -14.40 -4.08
CA ARG A 268 -8.86 -14.30 -3.21
C ARG A 268 -10.06 -15.08 -3.75
N GLN A 269 -10.30 -15.01 -5.06
CA GLN A 269 -11.36 -15.79 -5.73
C GLN A 269 -11.21 -17.30 -5.50
N PHE A 270 -9.99 -17.83 -5.56
CA PHE A 270 -9.75 -19.23 -5.26
C PHE A 270 -10.22 -19.61 -3.85
N PHE A 271 -9.84 -18.84 -2.84
CA PHE A 271 -10.23 -19.14 -1.46
C PHE A 271 -11.75 -19.05 -1.26
N ILE A 272 -12.42 -18.08 -1.88
CA ILE A 272 -13.90 -17.98 -1.83
C ILE A 272 -14.55 -19.22 -2.45
N LEU A 273 -14.08 -19.67 -3.60
CA LEU A 273 -14.61 -20.88 -4.26
C LEU A 273 -14.29 -22.15 -3.47
N LYS A 274 -13.07 -22.27 -2.95
CA LYS A 274 -12.65 -23.42 -2.13
C LYS A 274 -13.55 -23.59 -0.91
N HIS A 275 -13.88 -22.51 -0.20
CA HIS A 275 -14.79 -22.54 0.94
C HIS A 275 -16.23 -22.96 0.55
N LYS A 276 -16.64 -22.72 -0.70
CA LYS A 276 -17.92 -23.20 -1.27
C LYS A 276 -17.86 -24.64 -1.79
N GLY A 277 -16.77 -25.36 -1.53
CA GLY A 277 -16.57 -26.73 -2.03
C GLY A 277 -16.17 -26.81 -3.50
N VAL A 278 -15.92 -25.68 -4.17
CA VAL A 278 -15.51 -25.65 -5.58
C VAL A 278 -14.00 -25.48 -5.68
N TRP A 279 -13.31 -26.52 -6.11
CA TRP A 279 -11.87 -26.48 -6.37
C TRP A 279 -11.61 -26.00 -7.80
N ASN A 280 -10.96 -24.82 -7.95
CA ASN A 280 -10.54 -24.31 -9.24
C ASN A 280 -9.11 -23.74 -9.16
N GLY A 281 -8.12 -24.56 -9.53
CA GLY A 281 -6.69 -24.22 -9.46
C GLY A 281 -6.22 -23.17 -10.47
N TRP A 282 -7.03 -22.82 -11.48
CA TRP A 282 -6.66 -21.81 -12.49
C TRP A 282 -6.56 -20.41 -11.89
N TYR A 283 -7.37 -20.09 -10.89
CA TYR A 283 -7.31 -18.77 -10.22
C TYR A 283 -5.99 -18.53 -9.50
N PRO A 284 -5.53 -19.39 -8.57
CA PRO A 284 -4.23 -19.16 -7.92
C PRO A 284 -3.07 -19.34 -8.90
N ALA A 285 -3.15 -20.25 -9.88
CA ALA A 285 -2.14 -20.39 -10.91
C ALA A 285 -1.99 -19.10 -11.73
N GLY A 286 -3.09 -18.50 -12.16
CA GLY A 286 -3.09 -17.19 -12.84
C GLY A 286 -2.53 -16.07 -11.96
N GLY A 287 -2.91 -16.03 -10.67
CA GLY A 287 -2.37 -15.06 -9.72
C GLY A 287 -0.85 -15.20 -9.54
N VAL A 288 -0.36 -16.43 -9.35
CA VAL A 288 1.08 -16.71 -9.23
C VAL A 288 1.82 -16.38 -10.53
N ALA A 289 1.26 -16.74 -11.69
CA ALA A 289 1.85 -16.41 -12.99
C ALA A 289 1.99 -14.89 -13.20
N LEU A 290 0.99 -14.10 -12.79
CA LEU A 290 1.08 -12.63 -12.83
C LEU A 290 2.18 -12.11 -11.90
N LEU A 291 2.30 -12.63 -10.68
CA LEU A 291 3.35 -12.21 -9.75
C LEU A 291 4.74 -12.57 -10.28
N LEU A 292 4.94 -13.79 -10.76
CA LEU A 292 6.23 -14.23 -11.33
C LEU A 292 6.55 -13.44 -12.62
N GLY A 293 5.57 -13.26 -13.50
CA GLY A 293 5.74 -12.45 -14.71
C GLY A 293 6.12 -11.01 -14.41
N THR A 294 5.47 -10.40 -13.40
CA THR A 294 5.82 -9.06 -12.93
C THR A 294 7.23 -9.03 -12.33
N ALA A 295 7.60 -10.03 -11.52
CA ALA A 295 8.94 -10.11 -10.92
C ALA A 295 10.03 -10.26 -12.00
N VAL A 296 9.81 -11.08 -13.02
CA VAL A 296 10.73 -11.24 -14.17
C VAL A 296 10.81 -9.93 -14.97
N TRP A 297 9.68 -9.26 -15.20
CA TRP A 297 9.65 -7.98 -15.91
C TRP A 297 10.41 -6.87 -15.17
N LEU A 298 10.32 -6.84 -13.84
CA LEU A 298 11.02 -5.88 -12.97
C LEU A 298 12.48 -6.28 -12.69
N ALA A 299 12.93 -7.44 -13.15
CA ALA A 299 14.29 -7.89 -12.89
C ALA A 299 15.30 -6.90 -13.51
N PRO A 300 16.36 -6.51 -12.75
CA PRO A 300 17.38 -5.63 -13.29
C PRO A 300 18.05 -6.31 -14.49
N VAL A 301 18.05 -5.63 -15.64
CA VAL A 301 18.81 -6.09 -16.80
C VAL A 301 20.29 -6.02 -16.41
N GLN A 302 20.90 -7.18 -16.20
CA GLN A 302 22.36 -7.25 -16.04
C GLN A 302 22.96 -6.80 -17.36
N ARG A 303 23.42 -5.54 -17.42
CA ARG A 303 24.35 -5.16 -18.48
C ARG A 303 25.60 -5.99 -18.22
N PRO A 304 26.16 -6.68 -19.24
CA PRO A 304 27.46 -7.33 -19.08
C PRO A 304 28.43 -6.31 -18.49
N SER A 305 28.99 -6.61 -17.34
CA SER A 305 30.09 -5.81 -16.80
C SER A 305 31.12 -5.68 -17.91
N ALA A 306 31.50 -4.44 -18.27
CA ALA A 306 32.63 -4.23 -19.14
C ALA A 306 33.80 -5.06 -18.56
N PRO A 307 34.60 -5.73 -19.40
CA PRO A 307 35.71 -6.57 -18.93
C PRO A 307 36.48 -5.76 -17.90
N GLN A 308 36.60 -6.27 -16.69
CA GLN A 308 37.51 -5.69 -15.69
C GLN A 308 38.90 -5.73 -16.32
N ALA A 309 39.36 -4.57 -16.80
CA ALA A 309 40.75 -4.41 -17.16
C ALA A 309 41.56 -4.75 -15.90
N ASN A 310 42.42 -5.75 -16.04
CA ASN A 310 43.30 -6.25 -14.97
C ASN A 310 43.91 -5.07 -14.23
N THR A 311 43.49 -4.81 -13.02
CA THR A 311 43.97 -3.73 -12.15
C THR A 311 45.44 -3.90 -11.74
N ALA A 312 46.04 -5.04 -12.03
CA ALA A 312 47.49 -5.28 -11.76
C ALA A 312 48.40 -4.62 -12.82
N ALA A 313 47.96 -4.40 -14.07
CA ALA A 313 48.75 -3.76 -15.10
C ALA A 313 48.67 -2.23 -15.09
N ALA A 314 47.58 -1.65 -14.55
CA ALA A 314 47.38 -0.21 -14.48
C ALA A 314 48.16 0.44 -13.31
N ALA A 315 48.46 -0.31 -12.24
CA ALA A 315 49.20 0.20 -11.09
C ALA A 315 50.71 0.43 -11.40
N THR A 316 51.26 -0.26 -12.38
CA THR A 316 52.69 -0.13 -12.73
C THR A 316 52.95 0.97 -13.78
N ALA A 317 51.93 1.38 -14.56
CA ALA A 317 52.05 2.42 -15.57
C ALA A 317 51.88 3.86 -15.05
N LEU A 318 51.37 4.06 -13.81
CA LEU A 318 51.10 5.38 -13.22
C LEU A 318 52.23 5.90 -12.31
N ALA A 319 53.34 5.14 -12.19
CA ALA A 319 54.51 5.54 -11.41
C ALA A 319 55.54 6.40 -12.16
N VAL A 320 55.35 6.68 -13.44
CA VAL A 320 56.38 7.37 -14.27
C VAL A 320 55.80 8.56 -15.06
N GLN A 321 54.98 9.40 -14.54
CA GLN A 321 54.81 10.76 -15.11
C GLN A 321 54.39 11.74 -14.03
N GLY A 322 55.35 12.32 -13.36
CA GLY A 322 55.22 13.53 -12.57
C GLY A 322 55.19 14.73 -13.49
N GLY A 323 54.25 15.65 -13.22
CA GLY A 323 54.32 17.03 -13.66
C GLY A 323 53.28 17.45 -14.67
N ALA A 324 52.18 18.05 -14.16
CA ALA A 324 51.66 19.33 -14.64
C ALA A 324 50.37 19.64 -13.86
N ALA A 325 50.39 20.75 -13.13
CA ALA A 325 49.20 21.30 -12.46
C ALA A 325 48.18 21.77 -13.49
N ALA A 326 46.96 21.21 -13.39
CA ALA A 326 45.81 21.76 -14.08
C ALA A 326 44.62 21.86 -13.07
N SER A 327 44.09 23.03 -12.96
CA SER A 327 42.93 23.47 -12.20
C SER A 327 41.68 22.61 -12.41
N GLY A 328 41.54 21.53 -11.66
CA GLY A 328 40.36 20.69 -11.61
C GLY A 328 40.19 20.22 -10.16
N GLY A 329 39.13 20.67 -9.50
CA GLY A 329 38.78 20.14 -8.18
C GLY A 329 38.78 18.61 -8.23
N SER A 330 39.28 17.94 -7.17
CA SER A 330 39.35 16.49 -7.11
C SER A 330 38.02 15.86 -7.45
N ALA A 331 38.02 14.65 -8.06
CA ALA A 331 36.80 13.94 -8.40
C ALA A 331 35.81 13.87 -7.19
N PHE A 332 36.40 13.70 -6.01
CA PHE A 332 35.63 13.67 -4.77
C PHE A 332 35.03 15.06 -4.41
N ALA A 333 35.70 16.17 -4.70
CA ALA A 333 35.13 17.51 -4.46
C ALA A 333 33.82 17.74 -5.26
N LYS A 334 33.73 17.20 -6.46
CA LYS A 334 32.47 17.24 -7.26
C LYS A 334 31.37 16.42 -6.60
N VAL A 335 31.69 15.23 -6.12
CA VAL A 335 30.72 14.38 -5.38
C VAL A 335 30.25 15.09 -4.12
N GLN A 336 31.17 15.67 -3.35
CA GLN A 336 30.85 16.39 -2.12
C GLN A 336 29.94 17.60 -2.40
N ALA A 337 30.18 18.34 -3.47
CA ALA A 337 29.34 19.45 -3.89
C ALA A 337 27.90 18.97 -4.20
N VAL A 338 27.76 17.87 -4.95
CA VAL A 338 26.44 17.25 -5.25
C VAL A 338 25.75 16.81 -3.97
N VAL A 339 26.44 16.08 -3.09
CA VAL A 339 25.88 15.58 -1.83
C VAL A 339 25.44 16.72 -0.92
N THR A 340 26.25 17.78 -0.80
CA THR A 340 25.91 18.97 -0.04
C THR A 340 24.65 19.65 -0.58
N ALA A 341 24.56 19.83 -1.88
CA ALA A 341 23.42 20.48 -2.51
C ALA A 341 22.13 19.66 -2.50
N ARG A 342 22.24 18.34 -2.63
CA ARG A 342 21.10 17.44 -2.89
C ARG A 342 20.71 16.52 -1.72
N CYS A 343 21.63 16.19 -0.83
CA CYS A 343 21.42 15.20 0.23
C CYS A 343 21.36 15.81 1.64
N TYR A 344 22.13 16.87 1.94
CA TYR A 344 22.22 17.46 3.28
C TYR A 344 20.89 18.00 3.80
N GLN A 345 20.01 18.42 2.92
CA GLN A 345 18.68 18.93 3.31
C GLN A 345 17.85 17.89 4.09
N CYS A 346 18.18 16.59 3.96
CA CYS A 346 17.52 15.50 4.67
C CYS A 346 18.51 14.63 5.46
N HIS A 347 19.80 14.59 5.09
CA HIS A 347 20.80 13.65 5.60
C HIS A 347 22.01 14.34 6.29
N SER A 348 21.78 15.46 6.93
CA SER A 348 22.77 16.12 7.77
C SER A 348 22.37 16.08 9.25
N ALA A 349 23.30 16.41 10.14
CA ALA A 349 23.02 16.57 11.57
C ALA A 349 21.97 17.67 11.84
N HIS A 350 21.86 18.65 10.93
CA HIS A 350 20.88 19.73 10.99
C HIS A 350 20.13 19.85 9.67
N PRO A 351 19.19 18.91 9.38
CA PRO A 351 18.47 18.91 8.12
C PRO A 351 17.49 20.09 8.03
N THR A 352 17.26 20.60 6.82
CA THR A 352 16.37 21.74 6.60
C THR A 352 14.98 21.35 6.09
N LEU A 353 14.84 20.18 5.47
CA LEU A 353 13.58 19.65 4.95
C LEU A 353 12.91 18.62 5.87
N MET A 354 13.62 18.14 6.87
CA MET A 354 13.15 17.11 7.80
C MET A 354 13.43 17.56 9.24
N PRO A 355 12.62 17.17 10.21
CA PRO A 355 12.84 17.53 11.63
C PRO A 355 14.04 16.79 12.25
N SER A 356 14.46 15.67 11.67
CA SER A 356 15.62 14.88 12.07
C SER A 356 16.25 14.21 10.85
N PRO A 357 17.54 13.76 10.95
CA PRO A 357 18.19 13.05 9.85
C PRO A 357 17.37 11.88 9.36
N ALA A 358 17.07 11.83 8.06
CA ALA A 358 16.21 10.80 7.48
C ALA A 358 16.79 9.40 7.77
N LYS A 359 16.05 8.58 8.51
CA LYS A 359 16.42 7.23 8.98
C LYS A 359 17.75 7.19 9.75
N GLY A 360 18.16 8.29 10.37
CA GLY A 360 19.43 8.38 11.08
C GLY A 360 20.69 8.30 10.18
N VAL A 361 20.54 8.38 8.85
CA VAL A 361 21.66 8.38 7.92
C VAL A 361 22.24 9.78 7.83
N LEU A 362 23.51 9.92 8.20
CA LEU A 362 24.28 11.16 8.12
C LEU A 362 25.27 11.08 6.95
N LEU A 363 25.43 12.17 6.22
CA LEU A 363 26.34 12.29 5.08
C LEU A 363 27.22 13.56 5.17
N ASP A 364 27.35 14.14 6.39
CA ASP A 364 28.04 15.42 6.59
C ASP A 364 29.56 15.34 6.39
N THR A 365 30.16 14.17 6.62
CA THR A 365 31.59 14.00 6.49
C THR A 365 31.97 13.01 5.39
N PRO A 366 33.20 13.12 4.81
CA PRO A 366 33.68 12.16 3.82
C PRO A 366 33.60 10.71 4.28
N GLU A 367 33.92 10.43 5.55
CA GLU A 367 33.87 9.09 6.14
C GLU A 367 32.42 8.54 6.22
N GLN A 368 31.47 9.39 6.61
CA GLN A 368 30.04 9.03 6.63
C GLN A 368 29.54 8.74 5.21
N LEU A 369 29.92 9.57 4.24
CA LEU A 369 29.57 9.36 2.85
C LEU A 369 30.15 8.05 2.31
N ALA A 370 31.44 7.76 2.59
CA ALA A 370 32.07 6.51 2.18
C ALA A 370 31.40 5.29 2.83
N ALA A 371 31.11 5.36 4.13
CA ALA A 371 30.41 4.28 4.84
C ALA A 371 29.03 3.96 4.25
N HIS A 372 28.39 4.94 3.62
CA HIS A 372 27.07 4.78 2.99
C HIS A 372 27.13 4.75 1.45
N ALA A 373 28.33 4.67 0.85
CA ALA A 373 28.51 4.81 -0.61
C ALA A 373 27.62 3.86 -1.42
N GLN A 374 27.53 2.59 -1.02
CA GLN A 374 26.67 1.61 -1.71
C GLN A 374 25.20 1.98 -1.62
N LEU A 375 24.72 2.42 -0.46
CA LEU A 375 23.32 2.86 -0.28
C LEU A 375 23.04 4.12 -1.10
N VAL A 376 23.96 5.09 -1.12
CA VAL A 376 23.85 6.31 -1.92
C VAL A 376 23.76 5.94 -3.41
N TYR A 377 24.65 5.07 -3.91
CA TYR A 377 24.64 4.60 -5.29
C TYR A 377 23.32 3.88 -5.61
N GLN A 378 22.89 2.94 -4.79
CA GLN A 378 21.64 2.22 -5.02
C GLN A 378 20.42 3.16 -5.04
N GLN A 379 20.32 4.04 -4.06
CA GLN A 379 19.15 4.88 -3.87
C GLN A 379 19.12 6.10 -4.82
N ALA A 380 20.25 6.71 -5.09
CA ALA A 380 20.31 7.93 -5.90
C ALA A 380 20.56 7.66 -7.39
N VAL A 381 21.30 6.58 -7.74
CA VAL A 381 21.69 6.29 -9.12
C VAL A 381 20.86 5.17 -9.72
N GLN A 382 20.89 3.98 -9.10
CA GLN A 382 20.23 2.81 -9.68
C GLN A 382 18.71 2.90 -9.61
N GLN A 383 18.17 3.21 -8.43
CA GLN A 383 16.73 3.23 -8.18
C GLN A 383 16.12 4.62 -8.37
N LYS A 384 16.93 5.66 -8.44
CA LYS A 384 16.53 7.07 -8.54
C LYS A 384 15.47 7.48 -7.50
N LEU A 385 15.48 6.84 -6.33
CA LEU A 385 14.54 7.13 -5.23
C LEU A 385 14.95 8.33 -4.42
N MET A 386 16.25 8.62 -4.37
CA MET A 386 16.81 9.77 -3.69
C MET A 386 17.36 10.79 -4.70
N PRO A 387 17.19 12.07 -4.42
CA PRO A 387 16.34 12.66 -3.38
C PRO A 387 14.89 12.26 -3.50
N LEU A 388 14.20 12.10 -2.37
CA LEU A 388 12.81 11.61 -2.37
C LEU A 388 11.90 12.58 -3.14
N GLY A 389 11.14 12.06 -4.14
CA GLY A 389 10.34 12.88 -5.04
C GLY A 389 11.18 13.90 -5.83
N ASN A 390 12.48 13.69 -5.94
CA ASN A 390 13.45 14.62 -6.52
C ASN A 390 13.31 16.07 -6.01
N VAL A 391 12.94 16.23 -4.75
CA VAL A 391 12.62 17.52 -4.12
C VAL A 391 13.76 18.53 -4.20
N THR A 392 15.01 18.07 -4.22
CA THR A 392 16.22 18.91 -4.35
C THR A 392 16.67 19.07 -5.81
N GLN A 393 15.88 18.62 -6.79
CA GLN A 393 16.13 18.76 -8.23
C GLN A 393 17.48 18.21 -8.69
N MET A 394 17.84 17.02 -8.24
CA MET A 394 19.06 16.34 -8.65
C MET A 394 18.98 15.97 -10.14
N THR A 395 20.00 16.32 -10.92
CA THR A 395 20.06 16.06 -12.36
C THR A 395 20.66 14.68 -12.69
N ASP A 396 20.49 14.22 -13.93
CA ASP A 396 21.08 12.96 -14.37
C ASP A 396 22.63 13.05 -14.49
N GLU A 397 23.19 14.24 -14.75
CA GLU A 397 24.62 14.49 -14.75
C GLU A 397 25.17 14.37 -13.32
N GLU A 398 24.49 14.91 -12.31
CA GLU A 398 24.87 14.78 -10.90
C GLU A 398 24.80 13.32 -10.44
N ARG A 399 23.81 12.54 -10.91
CA ARG A 399 23.75 11.09 -10.66
C ARG A 399 24.93 10.37 -11.30
N THR A 400 25.35 10.77 -12.50
CA THR A 400 26.52 10.21 -13.18
C THR A 400 27.82 10.48 -12.42
N VAL A 401 27.94 11.66 -11.78
CA VAL A 401 29.09 11.97 -10.91
C VAL A 401 29.17 11.01 -9.72
N ILE A 402 28.04 10.72 -9.08
CA ILE A 402 27.99 9.75 -7.97
C ILE A 402 28.26 8.32 -8.49
N ALA A 403 27.70 7.96 -9.65
CA ALA A 403 27.91 6.65 -10.26
C ALA A 403 29.40 6.38 -10.47
N LYS A 404 30.07 7.31 -11.12
CA LYS A 404 31.50 7.19 -11.42
C LYS A 404 32.35 7.11 -10.16
N TRP A 405 32.06 7.95 -9.16
CA TRP A 405 32.73 7.90 -7.88
C TRP A 405 32.61 6.52 -7.19
N PHE A 406 31.42 5.95 -7.21
CA PHE A 406 31.18 4.63 -6.61
C PHE A 406 31.89 3.52 -7.38
N GLU A 407 31.85 3.54 -8.72
CA GLU A 407 32.50 2.59 -9.61
C GLU A 407 34.04 2.68 -9.51
N ASP A 408 34.56 3.86 -9.24
CA ASP A 408 36.00 4.12 -8.99
C ASP A 408 36.43 3.74 -7.55
N GLY A 409 35.56 3.06 -6.78
CA GLY A 409 35.89 2.53 -5.44
C GLY A 409 35.52 3.46 -4.29
N ALA A 410 34.69 4.48 -4.50
CA ALA A 410 34.15 5.41 -3.50
C ALA A 410 35.23 6.11 -2.63
N SER A 411 36.38 6.42 -3.22
CA SER A 411 37.51 7.07 -2.54
C SER A 411 37.18 8.51 -2.15
N THR A 412 37.58 8.91 -0.94
CA THR A 412 37.43 10.27 -0.40
C THR A 412 38.68 11.14 -0.53
N THR A 413 39.77 10.58 -1.05
CA THR A 413 41.10 11.22 -1.09
C THR A 413 41.58 11.59 -2.49
N ARG A 414 40.79 11.38 -3.53
CA ARG A 414 41.17 11.67 -4.93
C ARG A 414 40.24 12.70 -5.57
#